data_df7f722b899a203f6f386945f7755b81
#
_entry.id   df7f722b899a203f6f386945f7755b81
#
_cell.length_a   1.000
_cell.length_b   1.000
_cell.length_c   1.000
_cell.angle_alpha   90.00
_cell.angle_beta   90.00
_cell.angle_gamma   90.00
#
_symmetry.space_group_name_H-M   'P 1'
#
loop_
_entity.id
_entity.type
_entity.pdbx_description
1 polymer ?
#
loop_
_entity_poly.entity_id
_entity_poly.type
_entity_poly.pdbx_seq_one_letter_code
_entity_poly.pdbx_strand_id
1 'polypeptide(L)'
;ANDYFDHTSGTDEANYNYMVPYSGGSRSIQMGLISAKGMLTVSIVSFALSAVVGVPLILKAGINILWLGLIGFISGFFYTAPPFRFASRKGLGELLIGLNFGPLMVAGSALVQTGHILPEALLAGIPIGLLVAAIVYMNEFPDHDGDKTTGKNTLIVVFGPEKARLGYVLLVLGAFVSIAIMGLVGPFPKLSLIALPAVYFGIKAIKTLYQYYNDRLLLPANSG
;
A
#
# COMPACT_ATOMS: atom_id res chain seq x y z
N ALA A 1 2.48 -14.03 1.52
CA ALA A 1 2.47 -14.35 0.08
C ALA A 1 3.51 -13.52 -0.67
N ASN A 2 3.57 -12.21 -0.41
CA ASN A 2 4.51 -11.31 -1.09
C ASN A 2 5.95 -11.85 -1.04
N ASP A 3 6.52 -12.07 0.14
CA ASP A 3 7.90 -12.55 0.32
C ASP A 3 8.18 -13.88 -0.41
N TYR A 4 7.18 -14.78 -0.47
CA TYR A 4 7.33 -16.03 -1.21
C TYR A 4 7.47 -15.80 -2.72
N PHE A 5 6.59 -14.96 -3.30
CA PHE A 5 6.59 -14.70 -4.73
C PHE A 5 7.74 -13.79 -5.16
N ASP A 6 8.15 -12.82 -4.34
CA ASP A 6 9.30 -11.97 -4.62
C ASP A 6 10.61 -12.77 -4.52
N HIS A 7 10.73 -13.72 -3.58
CA HIS A 7 11.81 -14.69 -3.56
C HIS A 7 11.81 -15.59 -4.80
N THR A 8 10.67 -16.21 -5.16
CA THR A 8 10.62 -17.13 -6.31
C THR A 8 10.79 -16.45 -7.66
N SER A 9 10.51 -15.15 -7.75
CA SER A 9 10.76 -14.32 -8.95
C SER A 9 12.17 -13.76 -9.02
N GLY A 10 12.99 -13.90 -7.96
CA GLY A 10 14.33 -13.34 -7.87
C GLY A 10 14.35 -11.82 -7.58
N THR A 11 13.18 -11.20 -7.31
CA THR A 11 13.11 -9.76 -7.03
C THR A 11 13.88 -9.39 -5.77
N ASP A 12 13.72 -10.21 -4.72
CA ASP A 12 14.44 -10.00 -3.47
C ASP A 12 15.95 -10.20 -3.64
N GLU A 13 16.36 -11.22 -4.37
CA GLU A 13 17.78 -11.52 -4.61
C GLU A 13 18.45 -10.44 -5.46
N ALA A 14 17.74 -9.81 -6.38
CA ALA A 14 18.25 -8.74 -7.22
C ALA A 14 18.45 -7.41 -6.48
N ASN A 15 17.82 -7.23 -5.32
CA ASN A 15 17.95 -6.02 -4.52
C ASN A 15 19.07 -6.16 -3.48
N TYR A 16 20.31 -5.80 -3.86
CA TYR A 16 21.51 -5.91 -3.01
C TYR A 16 21.66 -4.76 -1.99
N ASN A 17 21.10 -3.59 -2.30
CA ASN A 17 21.30 -2.37 -1.53
C ASN A 17 20.01 -1.98 -0.78
N TYR A 18 19.47 -2.91 -0.01
CA TYR A 18 18.28 -2.67 0.79
C TYR A 18 18.62 -2.15 2.19
N MET A 19 17.70 -1.44 2.81
CA MET A 19 17.80 -0.97 4.19
C MET A 19 16.58 -1.43 5.00
N VAL A 20 16.78 -2.44 5.84
CA VAL A 20 15.72 -2.92 6.75
C VAL A 20 15.44 -1.83 7.80
N PRO A 21 14.17 -1.53 8.13
CA PRO A 21 12.94 -2.18 7.62
C PRO A 21 12.29 -1.47 6.41
N TYR A 22 12.94 -0.48 5.81
CA TYR A 22 12.32 0.46 4.86
C TYR A 22 12.29 -0.03 3.41
N SER A 23 13.22 -0.91 3.01
CA SER A 23 13.26 -1.42 1.65
C SER A 23 13.68 -2.88 1.60
N GLY A 24 13.43 -3.56 0.46
CA GLY A 24 13.87 -4.92 0.20
C GLY A 24 13.03 -6.03 0.86
N GLY A 25 11.84 -5.74 1.37
CA GLY A 25 10.96 -6.72 2.01
C GLY A 25 11.43 -7.16 3.41
N SER A 26 10.83 -8.24 3.94
CA SER A 26 11.16 -8.75 5.29
C SER A 26 12.50 -9.47 5.37
N ARG A 27 13.02 -9.94 4.24
CA ARG A 27 14.26 -10.76 4.13
C ARG A 27 14.25 -12.05 4.95
N SER A 28 13.10 -12.46 5.48
CA SER A 28 13.01 -13.61 6.38
C SER A 28 13.47 -14.91 5.74
N ILE A 29 13.23 -15.08 4.43
CA ILE A 29 13.68 -16.25 3.66
C ILE A 29 15.19 -16.16 3.43
N GLN A 30 15.70 -15.01 2.99
CA GLN A 30 17.11 -14.79 2.67
C GLN A 30 18.00 -14.89 3.93
N MET A 31 17.49 -14.47 5.10
CA MET A 31 18.14 -14.62 6.39
C MET A 31 18.05 -16.04 6.98
N GLY A 32 17.35 -16.97 6.31
CA GLY A 32 17.17 -18.34 6.79
C GLY A 32 16.25 -18.47 8.02
N LEU A 33 15.50 -17.43 8.38
CA LEU A 33 14.57 -17.46 9.50
C LEU A 33 13.37 -18.36 9.25
N ILE A 34 12.96 -18.47 7.98
CA ILE A 34 11.89 -19.34 7.53
C ILE A 34 12.20 -19.87 6.12
N SER A 35 11.84 -21.11 5.83
CA SER A 35 11.98 -21.64 4.46
C SER A 35 10.91 -21.03 3.54
N ALA A 36 11.17 -21.00 2.21
CA ALA A 36 10.19 -20.54 1.24
C ALA A 36 8.86 -21.32 1.34
N LYS A 37 8.91 -22.65 1.53
CA LYS A 37 7.72 -23.48 1.77
C LYS A 37 7.00 -23.09 3.07
N GLY A 38 7.75 -22.80 4.13
CA GLY A 38 7.19 -22.31 5.40
C GLY A 38 6.47 -20.97 5.22
N MET A 39 7.07 -20.03 4.49
CA MET A 39 6.45 -18.73 4.18
C MET A 39 5.15 -18.88 3.37
N LEU A 40 5.14 -19.77 2.37
CA LEU A 40 3.93 -20.09 1.62
C LEU A 40 2.84 -20.69 2.52
N THR A 41 3.22 -21.63 3.39
CA THR A 41 2.28 -22.27 4.34
C THR A 41 1.66 -21.23 5.28
N VAL A 42 2.47 -20.35 5.88
CA VAL A 42 1.98 -19.25 6.73
C VAL A 42 1.02 -18.36 5.94
N SER A 43 1.32 -18.04 4.68
CA SER A 43 0.45 -17.24 3.83
C SER A 43 -0.90 -17.91 3.59
N ILE A 44 -0.91 -19.20 3.21
CA ILE A 44 -2.15 -19.95 2.96
C ILE A 44 -2.98 -20.06 4.25
N VAL A 45 -2.35 -20.37 5.37
CA VAL A 45 -3.04 -20.45 6.67
C VAL A 45 -3.64 -19.11 7.05
N SER A 46 -2.92 -17.99 6.86
CA SER A 46 -3.43 -16.66 7.15
C SER A 46 -4.65 -16.29 6.29
N PHE A 47 -4.61 -16.60 4.99
CA PHE A 47 -5.76 -16.40 4.11
C PHE A 47 -6.96 -17.29 4.50
N ALA A 48 -6.72 -18.57 4.86
CA ALA A 48 -7.76 -19.47 5.31
C ALA A 48 -8.40 -18.98 6.63
N LEU A 49 -7.59 -18.56 7.59
CA LEU A 49 -8.09 -17.98 8.85
C LEU A 49 -8.90 -16.70 8.59
N SER A 50 -8.44 -15.83 7.69
CA SER A 50 -9.19 -14.62 7.31
C SER A 50 -10.55 -14.97 6.71
N ALA A 51 -10.62 -16.01 5.86
CA ALA A 51 -11.88 -16.49 5.30
C ALA A 51 -12.81 -17.05 6.39
N VAL A 52 -12.28 -17.86 7.33
CA VAL A 52 -13.06 -18.39 8.46
C VAL A 52 -13.63 -17.26 9.33
N VAL A 53 -12.83 -16.26 9.67
CA VAL A 53 -13.29 -15.07 10.42
C VAL A 53 -14.29 -14.24 9.60
N GLY A 54 -14.17 -14.24 8.28
CA GLY A 54 -15.09 -13.55 7.38
C GLY A 54 -16.52 -14.13 7.37
N VAL A 55 -16.67 -15.46 7.60
CA VAL A 55 -17.99 -16.11 7.55
C VAL A 55 -19.01 -15.48 8.53
N PRO A 56 -18.74 -15.35 9.84
CA PRO A 56 -19.70 -14.72 10.75
C PRO A 56 -19.97 -13.25 10.38
N LEU A 57 -19.02 -12.53 9.81
CA LEU A 57 -19.22 -11.16 9.35
C LEU A 57 -20.20 -11.12 8.16
N ILE A 58 -20.07 -12.06 7.21
CA ILE A 58 -21.00 -12.19 6.08
C ILE A 58 -22.42 -12.52 6.59
N LEU A 59 -22.54 -13.45 7.53
CA LEU A 59 -23.82 -13.83 8.11
C LEU A 59 -24.48 -12.67 8.85
N LYS A 60 -23.70 -11.79 9.50
CA LYS A 60 -24.20 -10.64 10.26
C LYS A 60 -24.49 -9.41 9.40
N ALA A 61 -23.58 -9.05 8.49
CA ALA A 61 -23.62 -7.79 7.74
C ALA A 61 -23.99 -7.96 6.25
N GLY A 62 -24.24 -9.22 5.82
CA GLY A 62 -24.76 -9.52 4.50
C GLY A 62 -23.70 -9.75 3.42
N ILE A 63 -24.20 -10.04 2.22
CA ILE A 63 -23.39 -10.50 1.06
C ILE A 63 -22.35 -9.47 0.58
N ASN A 64 -22.54 -8.19 0.86
CA ASN A 64 -21.60 -7.14 0.48
C ASN A 64 -20.21 -7.31 1.13
N ILE A 65 -20.17 -7.90 2.35
CA ILE A 65 -18.90 -8.25 3.01
C ILE A 65 -18.13 -9.31 2.20
N LEU A 66 -18.84 -10.29 1.60
CA LEU A 66 -18.19 -11.29 0.75
C LEU A 66 -17.53 -10.63 -0.46
N TRP A 67 -18.20 -9.69 -1.13
CA TRP A 67 -17.63 -8.99 -2.28
C TRP A 67 -16.41 -8.15 -1.92
N LEU A 68 -16.46 -7.41 -0.81
CA LEU A 68 -15.30 -6.67 -0.29
C LEU A 68 -14.14 -7.62 0.06
N GLY A 69 -14.44 -8.74 0.70
CA GLY A 69 -13.45 -9.77 1.05
C GLY A 69 -12.82 -10.40 -0.20
N LEU A 70 -13.61 -10.69 -1.24
CA LEU A 70 -13.08 -11.21 -2.51
C LEU A 70 -12.18 -10.20 -3.23
N ILE A 71 -12.56 -8.92 -3.26
CA ILE A 71 -11.73 -7.86 -3.83
C ILE A 71 -10.40 -7.79 -3.07
N GLY A 72 -10.45 -7.77 -1.73
CA GLY A 72 -9.25 -7.74 -0.88
C GLY A 72 -8.38 -8.98 -1.08
N PHE A 73 -9.00 -10.19 -1.14
CA PHE A 73 -8.28 -11.43 -1.38
C PHE A 73 -7.58 -11.45 -2.74
N ILE A 74 -8.31 -11.15 -3.82
CA ILE A 74 -7.78 -11.15 -5.19
C ILE A 74 -6.65 -10.12 -5.32
N SER A 75 -6.86 -8.91 -4.85
CA SER A 75 -5.85 -7.85 -4.92
C SER A 75 -4.63 -8.16 -4.04
N GLY A 76 -4.82 -8.71 -2.84
CA GLY A 76 -3.73 -9.03 -1.93
C GLY A 76 -2.94 -10.28 -2.37
N PHE A 77 -3.60 -11.35 -2.79
CA PHE A 77 -2.93 -12.56 -3.26
C PHE A 77 -2.18 -12.31 -4.57
N PHE A 78 -2.86 -11.76 -5.57
CA PHE A 78 -2.27 -11.48 -6.88
C PHE A 78 -1.44 -10.19 -6.92
N TYR A 79 -1.22 -9.55 -5.79
CA TYR A 79 -0.32 -8.40 -5.72
C TYR A 79 1.05 -8.74 -6.29
N THR A 80 1.61 -9.89 -5.88
CA THR A 80 2.89 -10.42 -6.38
C THR A 80 2.76 -11.77 -7.06
N ALA A 81 1.66 -12.52 -6.81
CA ALA A 81 1.44 -13.84 -7.39
C ALA A 81 1.18 -13.79 -8.90
N PRO A 82 1.76 -14.75 -9.69
CA PRO A 82 1.35 -14.92 -11.08
C PRO A 82 -0.11 -15.40 -11.18
N PRO A 83 -0.81 -15.19 -12.30
CA PRO A 83 -0.29 -14.54 -13.52
C PRO A 83 -0.37 -13.01 -13.50
N PHE A 84 -1.05 -12.41 -12.51
CA PHE A 84 -1.38 -10.97 -12.56
C PHE A 84 -0.23 -10.09 -12.08
N ARG A 85 0.41 -10.39 -10.95
CA ARG A 85 1.53 -9.61 -10.38
C ARG A 85 1.23 -8.10 -10.41
N PHE A 86 0.17 -7.66 -9.77
CA PHE A 86 -0.32 -6.27 -9.83
C PHE A 86 0.74 -5.24 -9.45
N ALA A 87 1.61 -5.56 -8.49
CA ALA A 87 2.75 -4.72 -8.11
C ALA A 87 3.72 -4.43 -9.28
N SER A 88 3.72 -5.26 -10.32
CA SER A 88 4.56 -5.12 -11.51
C SER A 88 3.86 -4.42 -12.68
N ARG A 89 2.70 -3.80 -12.47
CA ARG A 89 1.80 -3.30 -13.52
C ARG A 89 1.63 -1.78 -13.52
N LYS A 90 2.71 -1.03 -13.69
CA LYS A 90 2.70 0.43 -14.04
C LYS A 90 1.71 1.26 -13.23
N GLY A 91 1.77 1.21 -11.89
CA GLY A 91 0.91 1.99 -11.01
C GLY A 91 -0.32 1.25 -10.49
N LEU A 92 -0.62 0.05 -11.01
CA LEU A 92 -1.76 -0.73 -10.52
C LEU A 92 -1.53 -1.22 -9.08
N GLY A 93 -0.29 -1.53 -8.71
CA GLY A 93 0.09 -1.90 -7.34
C GLY A 93 -0.24 -0.80 -6.35
N GLU A 94 0.25 0.40 -6.60
CA GLU A 94 0.05 1.58 -5.76
C GLU A 94 -1.44 1.96 -5.67
N LEU A 95 -2.16 1.88 -6.79
CA LEU A 95 -3.61 2.11 -6.83
C LEU A 95 -4.36 1.09 -5.95
N LEU A 96 -4.06 -0.21 -6.08
CA LEU A 96 -4.71 -1.25 -5.28
C LEU A 96 -4.40 -1.12 -3.80
N ILE A 97 -3.17 -0.77 -3.42
CA ILE A 97 -2.84 -0.46 -2.02
C ILE A 97 -3.68 0.70 -1.52
N GLY A 98 -3.73 1.81 -2.27
CA GLY A 98 -4.54 2.97 -1.90
C GLY A 98 -6.02 2.62 -1.74
N LEU A 99 -6.61 1.87 -2.67
CA LEU A 99 -8.02 1.46 -2.61
C LEU A 99 -8.31 0.50 -1.45
N ASN A 100 -7.48 -0.53 -1.25
CA ASN A 100 -7.71 -1.55 -0.22
C ASN A 100 -7.54 -0.99 1.19
N PHE A 101 -6.47 -0.23 1.45
CA PHE A 101 -6.18 0.33 2.78
C PHE A 101 -6.89 1.66 3.06
N GLY A 102 -7.54 2.23 2.07
CA GLY A 102 -8.34 3.43 2.21
C GLY A 102 -9.84 3.15 2.08
N PRO A 103 -10.45 3.48 0.94
CA PRO A 103 -11.90 3.41 0.76
C PRO A 103 -12.53 2.06 1.10
N LEU A 104 -11.94 0.94 0.64
CA LEU A 104 -12.53 -0.39 0.86
C LEU A 104 -12.45 -0.82 2.32
N MET A 105 -11.34 -0.55 3.02
CA MET A 105 -11.19 -0.88 4.43
C MET A 105 -12.14 -0.05 5.29
N VAL A 106 -12.25 1.25 5.06
CA VAL A 106 -13.14 2.14 5.84
C VAL A 106 -14.59 1.81 5.57
N ALA A 107 -14.99 1.61 4.30
CA ALA A 107 -16.34 1.21 3.95
C ALA A 107 -16.72 -0.17 4.50
N GLY A 108 -15.80 -1.14 4.47
CA GLY A 108 -16.00 -2.46 5.05
C GLY A 108 -16.20 -2.41 6.56
N SER A 109 -15.42 -1.59 7.26
CA SER A 109 -15.56 -1.39 8.71
C SER A 109 -16.90 -0.75 9.06
N ALA A 110 -17.35 0.24 8.29
CA ALA A 110 -18.65 0.87 8.46
C ALA A 110 -19.78 -0.13 8.16
N LEU A 111 -19.68 -0.89 7.08
CA LEU A 111 -20.67 -1.90 6.69
C LEU A 111 -20.90 -2.95 7.77
N VAL A 112 -19.83 -3.46 8.39
CA VAL A 112 -19.94 -4.46 9.48
C VAL A 112 -20.70 -3.90 10.70
N GLN A 113 -20.59 -2.60 10.97
CA GLN A 113 -21.21 -1.95 12.11
C GLN A 113 -22.65 -1.49 11.84
N THR A 114 -22.91 -0.99 10.62
CA THR A 114 -24.20 -0.34 10.28
C THR A 114 -25.12 -1.22 9.44
N GLY A 115 -24.58 -2.27 8.81
CA GLY A 115 -25.32 -3.10 7.84
C GLY A 115 -25.46 -2.46 6.46
N HIS A 116 -24.92 -1.26 6.23
CA HIS A 116 -25.08 -0.51 4.98
C HIS A 116 -23.73 0.02 4.47
N ILE A 117 -23.59 0.09 3.14
CA ILE A 117 -22.47 0.79 2.53
C ILE A 117 -22.76 2.29 2.62
N LEU A 118 -21.92 3.00 3.35
CA LEU A 118 -22.02 4.45 3.51
C LEU A 118 -21.07 5.15 2.52
N PRO A 119 -21.59 6.00 1.60
CA PRO A 119 -20.72 6.78 0.69
C PRO A 119 -19.70 7.64 1.43
N GLU A 120 -20.08 8.17 2.59
CA GLU A 120 -19.21 8.96 3.46
C GLU A 120 -18.01 8.13 3.96
N ALA A 121 -18.20 6.83 4.21
CA ALA A 121 -17.12 5.94 4.63
C ALA A 121 -16.10 5.73 3.48
N LEU A 122 -16.58 5.60 2.24
CA LEU A 122 -15.70 5.55 1.05
C LEU A 122 -14.89 6.84 0.93
N LEU A 123 -15.55 8.00 1.07
CA LEU A 123 -14.88 9.30 1.00
C LEU A 123 -13.85 9.48 2.11
N ALA A 124 -14.17 9.10 3.36
CA ALA A 124 -13.25 9.16 4.49
C ALA A 124 -12.00 8.30 4.28
N GLY A 125 -12.12 7.22 3.51
CA GLY A 125 -11.00 6.35 3.14
C GLY A 125 -10.02 6.98 2.15
N ILE A 126 -10.43 7.99 1.35
CA ILE A 126 -9.58 8.57 0.30
C ILE A 126 -8.25 9.11 0.84
N PRO A 127 -8.22 10.04 1.83
CA PRO A 127 -6.96 10.56 2.34
C PRO A 127 -6.10 9.46 2.98
N ILE A 128 -6.71 8.48 3.63
CA ILE A 128 -5.99 7.34 4.22
C ILE A 128 -5.32 6.53 3.12
N GLY A 129 -6.08 6.17 2.08
CA GLY A 129 -5.56 5.41 0.93
C GLY A 129 -4.42 6.13 0.21
N LEU A 130 -4.53 7.43 0.00
CA LEU A 130 -3.47 8.25 -0.60
C LEU A 130 -2.19 8.26 0.23
N LEU A 131 -2.29 8.37 1.57
CA LEU A 131 -1.13 8.34 2.45
C LEU A 131 -0.49 6.94 2.51
N VAL A 132 -1.30 5.87 2.54
CA VAL A 132 -0.76 4.49 2.51
C VAL A 132 -0.10 4.19 1.17
N ALA A 133 -0.70 4.63 0.05
CA ALA A 133 -0.06 4.54 -1.26
C ALA A 133 1.26 5.33 -1.30
N ALA A 134 1.33 6.51 -0.66
CA ALA A 134 2.55 7.31 -0.57
C ALA A 134 3.67 6.58 0.20
N ILE A 135 3.34 5.79 1.24
CA ILE A 135 4.33 4.96 1.96
C ILE A 135 4.96 3.93 1.01
N VAL A 136 4.14 3.18 0.28
CA VAL A 136 4.63 2.17 -0.69
C VAL A 136 5.44 2.86 -1.78
N TYR A 137 4.93 3.96 -2.32
CA TYR A 137 5.60 4.74 -3.34
C TYR A 137 6.99 5.24 -2.91
N MET A 138 7.14 5.69 -1.65
CA MET A 138 8.43 6.09 -1.08
C MET A 138 9.42 4.92 -1.03
N ASN A 139 8.94 3.74 -0.63
CA ASN A 139 9.77 2.54 -0.49
C ASN A 139 10.26 1.99 -1.85
N GLU A 140 9.56 2.30 -2.95
CA GLU A 140 9.96 1.88 -4.30
C GLU A 140 11.17 2.66 -4.85
N PHE A 141 11.52 3.83 -4.29
CA PHE A 141 12.70 4.58 -4.74
C PHE A 141 14.01 3.83 -4.48
N PRO A 142 14.31 3.36 -3.27
CA PRO A 142 15.52 2.57 -3.03
C PRO A 142 15.51 1.22 -3.76
N ASP A 143 14.33 0.66 -4.05
CA ASP A 143 14.18 -0.63 -4.73
C ASP A 143 14.24 -0.54 -6.26
N HIS A 144 14.28 0.68 -6.85
CA HIS A 144 14.19 0.96 -8.28
C HIS A 144 15.04 0.05 -9.18
N ASP A 145 16.32 -0.13 -8.86
CA ASP A 145 17.22 -0.90 -9.76
C ASP A 145 16.96 -2.41 -9.64
N GLY A 146 16.68 -2.90 -8.44
CA GLY A 146 16.27 -4.29 -8.23
C GLY A 146 14.97 -4.61 -8.98
N ASP A 147 13.98 -3.76 -8.82
CA ASP A 147 12.68 -3.87 -9.49
C ASP A 147 12.83 -3.84 -11.03
N LYS A 148 13.65 -2.93 -11.54
CA LYS A 148 13.92 -2.80 -12.97
C LYS A 148 14.58 -4.05 -13.57
N THR A 149 15.55 -4.65 -12.88
CA THR A 149 16.25 -5.85 -13.36
C THR A 149 15.38 -7.08 -13.41
N THR A 150 14.36 -7.17 -12.55
CA THR A 150 13.41 -8.30 -12.46
C THR A 150 12.10 -8.06 -13.20
N GLY A 151 11.99 -6.92 -13.92
CA GLY A 151 10.80 -6.59 -14.70
C GLY A 151 9.59 -6.18 -13.86
N LYS A 152 9.79 -5.78 -12.61
CA LYS A 152 8.76 -5.20 -11.77
C LYS A 152 8.60 -3.71 -12.13
N ASN A 153 7.60 -3.42 -12.96
CA ASN A 153 7.39 -2.09 -13.54
C ASN A 153 6.53 -1.22 -12.61
N THR A 154 7.07 -0.82 -11.46
CA THR A 154 6.47 0.22 -10.60
C THR A 154 6.46 1.58 -11.29
N LEU A 155 5.74 2.56 -10.76
CA LEU A 155 5.76 3.92 -11.34
C LEU A 155 7.15 4.55 -11.31
N ILE A 156 7.96 4.22 -10.29
CA ILE A 156 9.33 4.70 -10.20
C ILE A 156 10.20 4.14 -11.34
N VAL A 157 10.02 2.86 -11.66
CA VAL A 157 10.73 2.22 -12.79
C VAL A 157 10.28 2.79 -14.13
N VAL A 158 8.97 3.06 -14.28
CA VAL A 158 8.39 3.55 -15.54
C VAL A 158 8.82 4.99 -15.87
N PHE A 159 8.75 5.89 -14.88
CA PHE A 159 9.02 7.32 -15.09
C PHE A 159 10.47 7.71 -14.78
N GLY A 160 11.20 6.84 -14.09
CA GLY A 160 12.49 7.14 -13.49
C GLY A 160 12.37 7.94 -12.19
N PRO A 161 13.33 7.78 -11.26
CA PRO A 161 13.23 8.37 -9.91
C PRO A 161 13.04 9.89 -9.93
N GLU A 162 13.67 10.59 -10.85
CA GLU A 162 13.59 12.05 -10.95
C GLU A 162 12.16 12.56 -11.22
N LYS A 163 11.47 11.99 -12.21
CA LYS A 163 10.10 12.40 -12.56
C LYS A 163 9.08 11.85 -11.57
N ALA A 164 9.33 10.64 -11.06
CA ALA A 164 8.45 9.98 -10.12
C ALA A 164 8.25 10.75 -8.80
N ARG A 165 9.19 11.64 -8.41
CA ARG A 165 9.03 12.52 -7.24
C ARG A 165 7.70 13.29 -7.26
N LEU A 166 7.23 13.71 -8.45
CA LEU A 166 5.96 14.41 -8.58
C LEU A 166 4.77 13.53 -8.16
N GLY A 167 4.80 12.22 -8.47
CA GLY A 167 3.77 11.27 -8.03
C GLY A 167 3.63 11.24 -6.51
N TYR A 168 4.76 11.22 -5.79
CA TYR A 168 4.74 11.29 -4.33
C TYR A 168 4.12 12.59 -3.81
N VAL A 169 4.47 13.74 -4.39
CA VAL A 169 3.88 15.03 -4.04
C VAL A 169 2.37 15.02 -4.24
N LEU A 170 1.90 14.49 -5.37
CA LEU A 170 0.46 14.40 -5.67
C LEU A 170 -0.29 13.51 -4.67
N LEU A 171 0.29 12.37 -4.25
CA LEU A 171 -0.29 11.50 -3.25
C LEU A 171 -0.40 12.20 -1.89
N VAL A 172 0.70 12.77 -1.41
CA VAL A 172 0.74 13.42 -0.09
C VAL A 172 -0.16 14.67 -0.06
N LEU A 173 0.01 15.60 -0.98
CA LEU A 173 -0.81 16.82 -1.00
C LEU A 173 -2.27 16.51 -1.34
N GLY A 174 -2.53 15.54 -2.22
CA GLY A 174 -3.87 15.07 -2.55
C GLY A 174 -4.64 14.57 -1.32
N ALA A 175 -3.97 13.90 -0.39
CA ALA A 175 -4.59 13.47 0.87
C ALA A 175 -5.05 14.67 1.71
N PHE A 176 -4.21 15.68 1.90
CA PHE A 176 -4.58 16.87 2.70
C PHE A 176 -5.59 17.76 1.97
N VAL A 177 -5.49 17.90 0.66
CA VAL A 177 -6.50 18.60 -0.17
C VAL A 177 -7.85 17.89 -0.07
N SER A 178 -7.90 16.56 -0.10
CA SER A 178 -9.16 15.82 0.07
C SER A 178 -9.78 16.05 1.45
N ILE A 179 -8.99 16.07 2.53
CA ILE A 179 -9.46 16.43 3.88
C ILE A 179 -10.03 17.85 3.89
N ALA A 180 -9.33 18.81 3.29
CA ALA A 180 -9.79 20.19 3.24
C ALA A 180 -11.12 20.33 2.48
N ILE A 181 -11.24 19.73 1.31
CA ILE A 181 -12.47 19.76 0.51
C ILE A 181 -13.63 19.13 1.31
N MET A 182 -13.42 17.93 1.87
CA MET A 182 -14.46 17.23 2.60
C MET A 182 -14.91 17.94 3.88
N GLY A 183 -14.01 18.62 4.57
CA GLY A 183 -14.34 19.39 5.79
C GLY A 183 -14.90 20.77 5.52
N LEU A 184 -14.60 21.41 4.37
CA LEU A 184 -15.09 22.75 4.03
C LEU A 184 -16.44 22.75 3.31
N VAL A 185 -16.59 21.85 2.32
CA VAL A 185 -17.75 21.82 1.42
C VAL A 185 -18.40 20.44 1.30
N GLY A 186 -17.78 19.43 1.86
CA GLY A 186 -18.24 18.04 1.80
C GLY A 186 -19.10 17.62 3.02
N PRO A 187 -19.32 16.31 3.19
CA PRO A 187 -20.24 15.77 4.18
C PRO A 187 -19.66 15.68 5.60
N PHE A 188 -18.38 16.07 5.81
CA PHE A 188 -17.73 15.92 7.10
C PHE A 188 -17.83 17.17 7.98
N PRO A 189 -17.84 17.01 9.32
CA PRO A 189 -17.84 18.16 10.22
C PRO A 189 -16.54 18.94 10.07
N LYS A 190 -16.60 20.28 10.26
CA LYS A 190 -15.42 21.16 10.21
C LYS A 190 -14.30 20.73 11.17
N LEU A 191 -14.63 19.98 12.22
CA LEU A 191 -13.66 19.42 13.15
C LEU A 191 -12.63 18.49 12.45
N SER A 192 -13.00 17.88 11.31
CA SER A 192 -12.06 17.05 10.52
C SER A 192 -10.84 17.84 10.03
N LEU A 193 -10.96 19.17 9.90
CA LEU A 193 -9.85 20.05 9.49
C LEU A 193 -8.72 20.11 10.53
N ILE A 194 -8.91 19.62 11.74
CA ILE A 194 -7.85 19.48 12.76
C ILE A 194 -6.71 18.56 12.30
N ALA A 195 -6.95 17.74 11.29
CA ALA A 195 -5.90 16.90 10.69
C ALA A 195 -4.97 17.65 9.74
N LEU A 196 -5.35 18.85 9.25
CA LEU A 196 -4.57 19.58 8.27
C LEU A 196 -3.17 20.01 8.75
N PRO A 197 -2.92 20.41 10.00
CA PRO A 197 -1.57 20.72 10.50
C PRO A 197 -0.56 19.56 10.29
N ALA A 198 -1.01 18.31 10.20
CA ALA A 198 -0.14 17.16 9.90
C ALA A 198 0.50 17.24 8.50
N VAL A 199 0.02 18.12 7.61
CA VAL A 199 0.67 18.42 6.32
C VAL A 199 2.14 18.83 6.49
N TYR A 200 2.50 19.39 7.64
CA TYR A 200 3.89 19.70 7.98
C TYR A 200 4.81 18.48 7.82
N PHE A 201 4.40 17.33 8.34
CA PHE A 201 5.16 16.07 8.19
C PHE A 201 5.21 15.60 6.73
N GLY A 202 4.10 15.75 6.00
CA GLY A 202 4.07 15.47 4.57
C GLY A 202 5.05 16.35 3.77
N ILE A 203 5.11 17.64 4.07
CA ILE A 203 6.06 18.57 3.43
C ILE A 203 7.51 18.19 3.79
N LYS A 204 7.77 17.79 5.04
CA LYS A 204 9.09 17.32 5.46
C LYS A 204 9.49 16.07 4.67
N ALA A 205 8.61 15.09 4.53
CA ALA A 205 8.85 13.88 3.74
C ALA A 205 9.11 14.19 2.25
N ILE A 206 8.35 15.12 1.65
CA ILE A 206 8.57 15.59 0.29
C ILE A 206 9.98 16.20 0.15
N LYS A 207 10.39 17.07 1.08
CA LYS A 207 11.73 17.68 1.06
C LYS A 207 12.83 16.61 1.16
N THR A 208 12.67 15.63 2.05
CA THR A 208 13.59 14.50 2.19
C THR A 208 13.71 13.72 0.88
N LEU A 209 12.57 13.39 0.24
CA LEU A 209 12.58 12.72 -1.06
C LEU A 209 13.34 13.54 -2.11
N TYR A 210 13.08 14.85 -2.23
CA TYR A 210 13.76 15.71 -3.21
C TYR A 210 15.26 15.81 -2.97
N GLN A 211 15.69 15.72 -1.73
CA GLN A 211 17.10 15.77 -1.35
C GLN A 211 17.83 14.46 -1.62
N TYR A 212 17.18 13.31 -1.39
CA TYR A 212 17.84 12.00 -1.34
C TYR A 212 17.29 10.97 -2.33
N TYR A 213 16.43 11.32 -3.29
CA TYR A 213 15.74 10.38 -4.18
C TYR A 213 16.67 9.44 -4.97
N ASN A 214 17.92 9.82 -5.20
CA ASN A 214 18.94 9.00 -5.86
C ASN A 214 19.86 8.25 -4.88
N ASP A 215 19.69 8.47 -3.58
CA ASP A 215 20.52 7.82 -2.56
C ASP A 215 19.71 6.76 -1.82
N ARG A 216 20.03 5.50 -2.09
CA ARG A 216 19.30 4.35 -1.56
C ARG A 216 19.46 4.12 -0.07
N LEU A 217 20.50 4.68 0.53
CA LEU A 217 20.76 4.57 1.96
C LEU A 217 20.26 5.79 2.72
N LEU A 218 20.53 6.98 2.20
CA LEU A 218 20.14 8.23 2.87
C LEU A 218 18.64 8.50 2.79
N LEU A 219 17.96 8.09 1.71
CA LEU A 219 16.51 8.28 1.61
C LEU A 219 15.77 7.49 2.71
N PRO A 220 15.93 6.16 2.87
CA PRO A 220 15.29 5.44 3.95
C PRO A 220 15.71 5.93 5.34
N ALA A 221 17.01 6.21 5.53
CA ALA A 221 17.53 6.68 6.83
C ALA A 221 16.94 8.01 7.30
N ASN A 222 16.46 8.86 6.37
CA ASN A 222 15.92 10.20 6.67
C ASN A 222 14.40 10.31 6.47
N SER A 223 13.72 9.25 6.01
CA SER A 223 12.28 9.25 5.75
C SER A 223 11.42 8.84 6.94
N GLY A 224 12.02 8.35 8.02
CA GLY A 224 11.37 7.89 9.25
C GLY A 224 11.01 8.99 10.26
#